data_ac647cfb8f0513f6aca7c4a0256154fa
#
_entry.id   ac647cfb8f0513f6aca7c4a0256154fa
#
_cell.length_a   1.000
_cell.length_b   1.000
_cell.length_c   1.000
_cell.angle_alpha   90.00
_cell.angle_beta   90.00
_cell.angle_gamma   90.00
#
_symmetry.space_group_name_H-M   'P 1'
#
loop_
_entity.id
_entity.type
_entity.pdbx_description
1 polymer ?
#
loop_
_entity_poly.entity_id
_entity_poly.type
_entity_poly.pdbx_seq_one_letter_code
_entity_poly.pdbx_strand_id
1 'polypeptide(L)'
;MQAFEYARPETEAEAIEFLGTNAGTTAVLAGGTDLVSLMKAELVTPSRVVDLKRIPSLSEVTRADGGVQIGSLVTLSDLIQHPLLGGYRSLFDVIDGVRAIQIQIGRAHV
;
A
#
# COMPACT_ATOMS: atom_id res chain seq x y z
N MET A 1 -6.99 -19.55 -9.54
CA MET A 1 -6.34 -18.26 -9.89
C MET A 1 -5.87 -18.30 -11.33
N GLN A 2 -6.22 -17.30 -12.11
CA GLN A 2 -5.78 -17.23 -13.49
C GLN A 2 -4.34 -16.75 -13.61
N ALA A 3 -3.67 -17.09 -14.69
CA ALA A 3 -2.32 -16.63 -14.97
C ALA A 3 -2.29 -15.12 -15.17
N PHE A 4 -1.24 -14.45 -14.72
CA PHE A 4 -1.07 -13.01 -14.85
C PHE A 4 0.41 -12.66 -14.99
N GLU A 5 0.67 -11.50 -15.56
CA GLU A 5 2.02 -10.93 -15.60
C GLU A 5 2.30 -10.25 -14.26
N TYR A 6 3.51 -10.46 -13.73
CA TYR A 6 3.94 -9.86 -12.48
C TYR A 6 5.06 -8.87 -12.74
N ALA A 7 4.84 -7.61 -12.36
CA ALA A 7 5.82 -6.54 -12.54
C ALA A 7 6.22 -5.98 -11.17
N ARG A 8 7.52 -5.73 -10.99
CA ARG A 8 8.09 -5.21 -9.74
C ARG A 8 8.94 -3.98 -10.04
N PRO A 9 8.32 -2.82 -10.30
CA PRO A 9 9.08 -1.60 -10.56
C PRO A 9 9.87 -1.17 -9.33
N GLU A 10 11.01 -0.51 -9.56
CA GLU A 10 11.84 0.01 -8.49
C GLU A 10 11.72 1.52 -8.34
N THR A 11 11.02 2.19 -9.26
CA THR A 11 10.79 3.63 -9.22
C THR A 11 9.31 3.93 -9.51
N GLU A 12 8.87 5.11 -9.08
CA GLU A 12 7.53 5.58 -9.36
C GLU A 12 7.28 5.71 -10.86
N ALA A 13 8.27 6.18 -11.62
CA ALA A 13 8.14 6.32 -13.07
C ALA A 13 7.91 4.98 -13.75
N GLU A 14 8.64 3.94 -13.36
CA GLU A 14 8.42 2.59 -13.88
C GLU A 14 7.03 2.08 -13.55
N ALA A 15 6.57 2.32 -12.31
CA ALA A 15 5.24 1.90 -11.89
C ALA A 15 4.16 2.56 -12.75
N ILE A 16 4.30 3.85 -13.03
CA ILE A 16 3.36 4.57 -13.87
C ILE A 16 3.33 3.99 -15.29
N GLU A 17 4.47 3.61 -15.82
CA GLU A 17 4.54 2.98 -17.15
C GLU A 17 3.77 1.66 -17.18
N PHE A 18 3.93 0.82 -16.16
CA PHE A 18 3.21 -0.45 -16.09
C PHE A 18 1.71 -0.26 -15.91
N LEU A 19 1.28 0.82 -15.27
CA LEU A 19 -0.13 1.10 -15.03
C LEU A 19 -0.81 1.81 -16.19
N GLY A 20 -0.05 2.53 -17.01
CA GLY A 20 -0.57 3.59 -17.90
C GLY A 20 -1.43 3.13 -19.05
N THR A 21 -1.31 1.90 -19.54
CA THR A 21 -1.94 1.50 -20.78
C THR A 21 -3.11 0.52 -20.62
N ASN A 22 -3.25 -0.13 -19.48
CA ASN A 22 -4.27 -1.16 -19.28
C ASN A 22 -4.88 -1.08 -17.89
N ALA A 23 -5.36 0.10 -17.51
CA ALA A 23 -5.87 0.36 -16.15
C ALA A 23 -6.99 -0.60 -15.74
N GLY A 24 -7.83 -1.02 -16.69
CA GLY A 24 -8.95 -1.91 -16.40
C GLY A 24 -8.54 -3.36 -16.13
N THR A 25 -7.33 -3.77 -16.53
CA THR A 25 -6.86 -5.15 -16.41
C THR A 25 -5.61 -5.27 -15.54
N THR A 26 -5.15 -4.17 -14.97
CA THR A 26 -3.96 -4.11 -14.14
C THR A 26 -4.36 -3.84 -12.69
N ALA A 27 -3.83 -4.64 -11.76
CA ALA A 27 -4.04 -4.46 -10.34
C ALA A 27 -2.75 -4.05 -9.64
N VAL A 28 -2.87 -3.27 -8.59
CA VAL A 28 -1.75 -2.81 -7.78
C VAL A 28 -1.65 -3.67 -6.53
N LEU A 29 -0.44 -4.13 -6.24
CA LEU A 29 -0.14 -4.94 -5.08
C LEU A 29 0.69 -4.13 -4.09
N ALA A 30 0.15 -3.90 -2.91
CA ALA A 30 0.87 -3.26 -1.79
C ALA A 30 1.18 -4.30 -0.72
N GLY A 31 0.35 -4.44 0.29
CA GLY A 31 0.48 -5.50 1.28
C GLY A 31 0.19 -6.89 0.73
N GLY A 32 -0.78 -6.98 -0.15
CA GLY A 32 -0.97 -8.15 -0.98
C GLY A 32 -2.06 -9.12 -0.56
N THR A 33 -2.43 -9.13 0.70
CA THR A 33 -3.34 -10.19 1.18
C THR A 33 -4.77 -10.04 0.67
N ASP A 34 -5.27 -8.82 0.57
CA ASP A 34 -6.61 -8.58 0.00
C ASP A 34 -6.66 -8.99 -1.47
N LEU A 35 -5.71 -8.48 -2.25
CA LEU A 35 -5.67 -8.76 -3.68
C LEU A 35 -5.52 -10.26 -3.95
N VAL A 36 -4.61 -10.92 -3.24
CA VAL A 36 -4.37 -12.35 -3.42
C VAL A 36 -5.62 -13.16 -3.07
N SER A 37 -6.32 -12.79 -2.00
CA SER A 37 -7.57 -13.46 -1.63
C SER A 37 -8.64 -13.30 -2.69
N LEU A 38 -8.80 -12.10 -3.25
CA LEU A 38 -9.77 -11.83 -4.31
C LEU A 38 -9.42 -12.60 -5.59
N MET A 39 -8.14 -12.72 -5.91
CA MET A 39 -7.69 -13.48 -7.08
C MET A 39 -7.92 -14.97 -6.91
N LYS A 40 -7.68 -15.52 -5.71
CA LYS A 40 -7.93 -16.93 -5.41
C LYS A 40 -9.41 -17.27 -5.52
N ALA A 41 -10.28 -16.33 -5.10
CA ALA A 41 -11.73 -16.50 -5.21
C ALA A 41 -12.25 -16.20 -6.62
N GLU A 42 -11.38 -15.80 -7.53
CA GLU A 42 -11.71 -15.40 -8.91
C GLU A 42 -12.71 -14.23 -8.99
N LEU A 43 -12.78 -13.42 -7.93
CA LEU A 43 -13.55 -12.19 -7.92
C LEU A 43 -12.85 -11.07 -8.70
N VAL A 44 -11.52 -11.12 -8.78
CA VAL A 44 -10.70 -10.21 -9.56
C VAL A 44 -9.73 -11.06 -10.38
N THR A 45 -9.68 -10.81 -11.68
CA THR A 45 -8.81 -11.57 -12.60
C THR A 45 -7.96 -10.62 -13.43
N PRO A 46 -6.98 -9.94 -12.81
CA PRO A 46 -6.12 -9.02 -13.56
C PRO A 46 -5.21 -9.79 -14.51
N SER A 47 -4.87 -9.16 -15.62
CA SER A 47 -3.87 -9.71 -16.54
C SER A 47 -2.45 -9.32 -16.12
N ARG A 48 -2.32 -8.27 -15.34
CA ARG A 48 -1.03 -7.80 -14.80
C ARG A 48 -1.19 -7.36 -13.37
N VAL A 49 -0.22 -7.72 -12.53
CA VAL A 49 -0.13 -7.26 -11.14
C VAL A 49 1.17 -6.45 -11.00
N VAL A 50 1.04 -5.21 -10.52
CA VAL A 50 2.19 -4.32 -10.30
C VAL A 50 2.46 -4.27 -8.80
N ASP A 51 3.60 -4.80 -8.38
CA ASP A 51 4.02 -4.84 -6.98
C ASP A 51 4.79 -3.57 -6.65
N LEU A 52 4.29 -2.76 -5.73
CA LEU A 52 4.87 -1.48 -5.35
C LEU A 52 5.90 -1.58 -4.23
N LYS A 53 6.08 -2.75 -3.64
CA LYS A 53 6.89 -2.88 -2.41
C LYS A 53 8.37 -2.59 -2.59
N ARG A 54 8.86 -2.56 -3.83
CA ARG A 54 10.27 -2.25 -4.12
C ARG A 54 10.55 -0.79 -4.42
N ILE A 55 9.56 0.07 -4.35
CA ILE A 55 9.73 1.50 -4.56
C ILE A 55 10.02 2.16 -3.21
N PRO A 56 11.28 2.57 -2.92
CA PRO A 56 11.64 3.04 -1.57
C PRO A 56 10.86 4.30 -1.15
N SER A 57 10.60 5.20 -2.07
CA SER A 57 9.92 6.46 -1.77
C SER A 57 8.52 6.26 -1.20
N LEU A 58 7.85 5.15 -1.51
CA LEU A 58 6.52 4.87 -1.02
C LEU A 58 6.49 4.38 0.42
N SER A 59 7.64 4.06 0.99
CA SER A 59 7.76 3.61 2.39
C SER A 59 8.38 4.67 3.29
N GLU A 60 8.51 5.89 2.80
CA GLU A 60 9.19 6.97 3.51
C GLU A 60 8.19 7.98 4.10
N VAL A 61 8.60 8.58 5.23
CA VAL A 61 7.92 9.73 5.82
C VAL A 61 8.93 10.88 5.79
N THR A 62 8.60 11.95 5.09
CA THR A 62 9.53 13.07 4.88
C THR A 62 8.87 14.40 5.18
N ARG A 63 9.67 15.42 5.46
CA ARG A 63 9.15 16.77 5.62
C ARG A 63 8.79 17.33 4.24
N ALA A 64 7.66 18.02 4.21
CA ALA A 64 7.21 18.75 3.03
C ALA A 64 6.87 20.17 3.46
N ASP A 65 6.71 21.09 2.52
CA ASP A 65 6.41 22.49 2.81
C ASP A 65 5.17 22.62 3.71
N GLY A 66 5.41 23.01 4.98
CA GLY A 66 4.33 23.20 5.94
C GLY A 66 3.74 21.92 6.52
N GLY A 67 4.30 20.76 6.23
CA GLY A 67 3.70 19.51 6.71
C GLY A 67 4.62 18.30 6.56
N VAL A 68 4.00 17.14 6.41
CA VAL A 68 4.70 15.86 6.30
C VAL A 68 4.13 15.09 5.12
N GLN A 69 5.00 14.51 4.32
CA GLN A 69 4.62 13.61 3.23
C GLN A 69 4.78 12.18 3.69
N ILE A 70 3.71 11.39 3.57
CA ILE A 70 3.69 10.00 4.00
C ILE A 70 3.53 9.13 2.77
N GLY A 71 4.46 8.22 2.54
CA GLY A 71 4.38 7.26 1.45
C GLY A 71 3.21 6.30 1.65
N SER A 72 2.62 5.86 0.56
CA SER A 72 1.40 5.02 0.61
C SER A 72 1.62 3.63 1.19
N LEU A 73 2.86 3.16 1.27
CA LEU A 73 3.18 1.85 1.82
C LEU A 73 3.66 1.90 3.28
N VAL A 74 3.71 3.08 3.88
CA VAL A 74 4.09 3.21 5.30
C VAL A 74 3.04 2.53 6.15
N THR A 75 3.47 1.65 7.07
CA THR A 75 2.54 0.94 7.95
C THR A 75 2.04 1.85 9.06
N LEU A 76 0.88 1.51 9.62
CA LEU A 76 0.34 2.27 10.75
C LEU A 76 1.26 2.20 11.97
N SER A 77 1.93 1.07 12.17
CA SER A 77 2.89 0.92 13.27
C SER A 77 4.08 1.86 13.10
N ASP A 78 4.58 1.99 11.87
CA ASP A 78 5.68 2.91 11.58
C ASP A 78 5.27 4.37 11.77
N LEU A 79 4.03 4.71 11.38
CA LEU A 79 3.52 6.08 11.57
C LEU A 79 3.50 6.49 13.03
N ILE A 80 3.03 5.61 13.92
CA ILE A 80 2.94 5.91 15.36
C ILE A 80 4.30 6.20 15.96
N GLN A 81 5.32 5.51 15.49
CA GLN A 81 6.66 5.60 16.05
C GLN A 81 7.52 6.68 15.40
N HIS A 82 7.03 7.29 14.31
CA HIS A 82 7.84 8.21 13.55
C HIS A 82 7.95 9.58 14.24
N PRO A 83 9.17 10.10 14.45
CA PRO A 83 9.34 11.37 15.17
C PRO A 83 8.73 12.59 14.49
N LEU A 84 8.60 12.58 13.16
CA LEU A 84 7.99 13.71 12.43
C LEU A 84 6.50 13.84 12.68
N LEU A 85 5.83 12.81 13.22
CA LEU A 85 4.39 12.79 13.40
C LEU A 85 3.96 13.10 14.85
N GLY A 86 4.92 13.39 15.73
CA GLY A 86 4.61 13.63 17.15
C GLY A 86 3.67 14.80 17.42
N GLY A 87 3.54 15.74 16.50
CA GLY A 87 2.63 16.87 16.64
C GLY A 87 1.23 16.68 16.08
N TYR A 88 0.92 15.49 15.54
CA TYR A 88 -0.34 15.24 14.84
C TYR A 88 -1.25 14.33 15.66
N ARG A 89 -1.84 14.86 16.72
CA ARG A 89 -2.68 14.08 17.65
C ARG A 89 -3.89 13.42 16.99
N SER A 90 -4.56 14.12 16.11
CA SER A 90 -5.74 13.56 15.44
C SER A 90 -5.40 12.33 14.61
N LEU A 91 -4.21 12.33 14.03
CA LEU A 91 -3.72 11.16 13.29
C LEU A 91 -3.53 9.97 14.24
N PHE A 92 -2.95 10.18 15.42
CA PHE A 92 -2.77 9.11 16.40
C PHE A 92 -4.10 8.55 16.89
N ASP A 93 -5.08 9.40 17.12
CA ASP A 93 -6.42 8.96 17.54
C ASP A 93 -7.06 8.05 16.48
N VAL A 94 -6.94 8.42 15.20
CA VAL A 94 -7.46 7.61 14.12
C VAL A 94 -6.71 6.27 14.01
N ILE A 95 -5.39 6.29 14.14
CA ILE A 95 -4.58 5.08 14.07
C ILE A 95 -4.93 4.13 15.21
N ASP A 96 -5.10 4.65 16.43
CA ASP A 96 -5.48 3.82 17.57
C ASP A 96 -6.82 3.13 17.33
N GLY A 97 -7.79 3.81 16.72
CA GLY A 97 -9.05 3.19 16.33
C GLY A 97 -8.89 2.09 15.31
N VAL A 98 -8.04 2.30 14.30
CA VAL A 98 -7.76 1.29 13.26
C VAL A 98 -6.98 0.11 13.83
N ARG A 99 -6.25 0.31 14.91
CA ARG A 99 -5.45 -0.73 15.56
C ARG A 99 -6.23 -1.59 16.54
N ALA A 100 -7.55 -1.46 16.61
CA ALA A 100 -8.37 -2.37 17.41
C ALA A 100 -8.10 -3.83 16.98
N ILE A 101 -8.18 -4.74 17.94
CA ILE A 101 -7.78 -6.15 17.73
C ILE A 101 -8.45 -6.77 16.50
N GLN A 102 -9.73 -6.55 16.33
CA GLN A 102 -10.48 -7.12 15.19
C GLN A 102 -9.95 -6.62 13.85
N ILE A 103 -9.59 -5.35 13.78
CA ILE A 103 -9.06 -4.75 12.56
C ILE A 103 -7.66 -5.29 12.29
N GLN A 104 -6.83 -5.43 13.33
CA GLN A 104 -5.49 -5.99 13.18
C GLN A 104 -5.52 -7.44 12.72
N ILE A 105 -6.43 -8.23 13.24
CA ILE A 105 -6.62 -9.60 12.78
C ILE A 105 -7.02 -9.63 11.32
N GLY A 106 -7.95 -8.77 10.92
CA GLY A 106 -8.33 -8.64 9.52
C GLY A 106 -7.15 -8.27 8.64
N ARG A 107 -6.30 -7.36 9.09
CA ARG A 107 -5.10 -6.95 8.34
C ARG A 107 -4.06 -8.05 8.22
N ALA A 108 -3.98 -8.95 9.16
CA ALA A 108 -3.07 -10.08 9.07
C ALA A 108 -3.47 -11.03 7.94
N HIS A 109 -4.72 -10.98 7.52
CA HIS A 109 -5.25 -11.81 6.44
C HIS A 109 -5.50 -11.04 5.14
N VAL A 110 -5.27 -9.74 5.17
CA VAL A 110 -5.52 -8.84 4.04
C VAL A 110 -4.31 -8.68 3.12
#